data_55ed6381ddd59f5bd741b5953ca375ea
#
_entry.id   55ed6381ddd59f5bd741b5953ca375ea
#
_cell.length_a   1.000
_cell.length_b   1.000
_cell.length_c   1.000
_cell.angle_alpha   90.00
_cell.angle_beta   90.00
_cell.angle_gamma   90.00
#
_symmetry.space_group_name_H-M   'P 1'
#
loop_
_entity.id
_entity.type
_entity.pdbx_description
1 polymer ?
#
loop_
_entity_poly.entity_id
_entity_poly.type
_entity_poly.pdbx_seq_one_letter_code
_entity_poly.pdbx_strand_id
1 'polypeptide(L)'
;QQRSSAASDVYKRQSLDGQEILHYMGCSTFSNYTVLPEIAVAKVREDAPFDKICYIGCGVTTGIGAVAFTMKVEPGSTVAVFGLGGIGLNVIQGARMVGATRIIGIDLNDSRKEIATQFGMTDFINPNNVENVVDYIIDITGGGVDYSFECIGNVDVMRQALELSLIHISEPTRRTP
;
A
#
# COMPACT_ATOMS: atom_id res chain seq x y z
N GLN A 1 11.21 -20.86 1.01
CA GLN A 1 12.20 -20.61 2.07
C GLN A 1 13.34 -19.79 1.46
N GLN A 2 13.36 -18.50 1.73
CA GLN A 2 14.52 -17.68 1.39
C GLN A 2 15.67 -18.12 2.27
N ARG A 3 16.71 -18.61 1.65
CA ARG A 3 17.98 -18.89 2.34
C ARG A 3 18.53 -17.54 2.80
N SER A 4 18.65 -17.37 4.09
CA SER A 4 19.39 -16.25 4.65
C SER A 4 20.81 -16.26 4.09
N SER A 5 21.28 -15.14 3.57
CA SER A 5 22.67 -14.98 3.16
C SER A 5 23.60 -15.18 4.37
N ALA A 6 24.85 -15.55 4.15
CA ALA A 6 25.87 -15.73 5.21
C ALA A 6 25.96 -14.51 6.15
N ALA A 7 25.68 -13.30 5.64
CA ALA A 7 25.58 -12.08 6.44
C ALA A 7 24.47 -12.14 7.48
N SER A 8 23.32 -12.76 7.19
CA SER A 8 22.23 -12.89 8.16
C SER A 8 22.58 -13.84 9.31
N ASP A 9 23.48 -14.80 9.09
CA ASP A 9 23.93 -15.72 10.15
C ASP A 9 24.87 -15.05 11.16
N VAL A 10 25.60 -14.02 10.77
CA VAL A 10 26.45 -13.24 11.67
C VAL A 10 25.62 -12.40 12.64
N TYR A 11 24.45 -11.93 12.22
CA TYR A 11 23.55 -11.08 13.02
C TYR A 11 22.50 -11.86 13.83
N LYS A 12 22.43 -13.18 13.70
CA LYS A 12 21.51 -14.06 14.46
C LYS A 12 21.95 -14.35 15.90
N ARG A 13 23.02 -13.71 16.38
CA ARG A 13 23.63 -14.06 17.67
C ARG A 13 23.20 -13.20 18.83
N GLN A 14 22.00 -12.64 18.79
CA GLN A 14 21.42 -12.01 19.97
C GLN A 14 20.71 -13.08 20.81
N SER A 15 20.95 -13.06 22.11
CA SER A 15 20.24 -13.91 23.05
C SER A 15 19.80 -13.09 24.26
N LEU A 16 18.62 -13.40 24.79
CA LEU A 16 18.13 -12.89 26.07
C LEU A 16 17.94 -14.11 26.98
N ASP A 17 18.58 -14.12 28.12
CA ASP A 17 18.54 -15.21 29.09
C ASP A 17 18.84 -16.60 28.48
N GLY A 18 19.76 -16.67 27.52
CA GLY A 18 20.14 -17.88 26.81
C GLY A 18 19.20 -18.33 25.71
N GLN A 19 18.12 -17.58 25.44
CA GLN A 19 17.24 -17.83 24.31
C GLN A 19 17.67 -17.00 23.11
N GLU A 20 17.73 -17.64 21.95
CA GLU A 20 18.07 -16.97 20.67
C GLU A 20 16.93 -16.00 20.28
N ILE A 21 17.30 -14.76 19.96
CA ILE A 21 16.38 -13.75 19.43
C ILE A 21 16.53 -13.69 17.92
N LEU A 22 15.43 -13.95 17.21
CA LEU A 22 15.41 -13.89 15.76
C LEU A 22 15.43 -12.45 15.25
N HIS A 23 16.24 -12.21 14.24
CA HIS A 23 16.39 -10.92 13.58
C HIS A 23 15.27 -10.70 12.55
N TYR A 24 14.32 -9.81 12.86
CA TYR A 24 13.25 -9.50 11.91
C TYR A 24 13.82 -8.77 10.69
N MET A 25 13.64 -9.34 9.50
CA MET A 25 14.13 -8.84 8.20
C MET A 25 15.64 -8.51 8.17
N GLY A 26 16.43 -9.06 9.09
CA GLY A 26 17.84 -8.75 9.21
C GLY A 26 18.18 -7.36 9.73
N CYS A 27 17.20 -6.62 10.26
CA CYS A 27 17.40 -5.24 10.70
C CYS A 27 17.14 -5.02 12.20
N SER A 28 16.06 -5.57 12.76
CA SER A 28 15.69 -5.42 14.18
C SER A 28 15.75 -3.97 14.69
N THR A 29 14.99 -3.08 14.02
CA THR A 29 15.06 -1.63 14.27
C THR A 29 14.23 -1.14 15.47
N PHE A 30 13.52 -2.02 16.20
CA PHE A 30 12.88 -1.69 17.48
C PHE A 30 13.89 -1.66 18.62
N SER A 31 14.92 -0.83 18.46
CA SER A 31 16.00 -0.65 19.43
C SER A 31 16.62 0.74 19.29
N ASN A 32 17.33 1.20 20.35
CA ASN A 32 18.02 2.49 20.32
C ASN A 32 19.22 2.50 19.36
N TYR A 33 19.80 1.32 19.13
CA TYR A 33 20.92 1.12 18.23
C TYR A 33 20.69 -0.14 17.39
N THR A 34 21.04 -0.06 16.12
CA THR A 34 21.01 -1.21 15.20
C THR A 34 22.26 -1.23 14.36
N VAL A 35 22.70 -2.43 13.98
CA VAL A 35 23.82 -2.62 13.05
C VAL A 35 23.27 -3.25 11.78
N LEU A 36 23.47 -2.57 10.67
CA LEU A 36 22.93 -2.96 9.37
C LEU A 36 24.03 -3.00 8.32
N PRO A 37 23.93 -3.89 7.33
CA PRO A 37 24.76 -3.80 6.13
C PRO A 37 24.50 -2.47 5.42
N GLU A 38 25.55 -1.83 4.91
CA GLU A 38 25.44 -0.55 4.18
C GLU A 38 24.44 -0.63 3.01
N ILE A 39 24.37 -1.76 2.30
CA ILE A 39 23.44 -2.00 1.20
C ILE A 39 21.95 -1.99 1.62
N ALA A 40 21.68 -2.19 2.92
CA ALA A 40 20.31 -2.23 3.46
C ALA A 40 19.79 -0.85 3.90
N VAL A 41 20.60 0.18 3.75
CA VAL A 41 20.26 1.55 4.17
C VAL A 41 20.38 2.54 3.03
N ALA A 42 19.55 3.58 3.10
CA ALA A 42 19.62 4.71 2.18
C ALA A 42 19.82 6.00 2.98
N LYS A 43 20.80 6.80 2.58
CA LYS A 43 21.02 8.12 3.20
C LYS A 43 19.87 9.05 2.79
N VAL A 44 19.25 9.66 3.77
CA VAL A 44 18.25 10.72 3.59
C VAL A 44 18.85 12.08 3.92
N ARG A 45 18.11 13.16 3.61
CA ARG A 45 18.52 14.53 3.97
C ARG A 45 18.67 14.66 5.49
N GLU A 46 19.65 15.40 5.94
CA GLU A 46 19.93 15.58 7.37
C GLU A 46 18.83 16.38 8.11
N ASP A 47 18.13 17.25 7.38
CA ASP A 47 17.01 18.07 7.88
C ASP A 47 15.65 17.36 7.77
N ALA A 48 15.61 16.10 7.32
CA ALA A 48 14.35 15.36 7.16
C ALA A 48 13.73 15.04 8.54
N PRO A 49 12.46 15.38 8.78
CA PRO A 49 11.80 15.13 10.04
C PRO A 49 11.52 13.64 10.25
N PHE A 50 12.03 13.06 11.32
CA PHE A 50 11.93 11.62 11.61
C PHE A 50 10.48 11.10 11.68
N ASP A 51 9.55 11.92 12.19
CA ASP A 51 8.12 11.61 12.28
C ASP A 51 7.44 11.49 10.92
N LYS A 52 8.07 11.95 9.85
CA LYS A 52 7.59 11.84 8.47
C LYS A 52 8.29 10.74 7.69
N ILE A 53 9.63 10.71 7.76
CA ILE A 53 10.42 9.78 6.92
C ILE A 53 10.28 8.32 7.36
N CYS A 54 9.87 8.04 8.59
CA CYS A 54 9.66 6.67 9.08
C CYS A 54 8.64 5.87 8.27
N TYR A 55 7.74 6.53 7.54
CA TYR A 55 6.74 5.87 6.69
C TYR A 55 7.25 5.50 5.30
N ILE A 56 8.37 6.10 4.86
CA ILE A 56 8.87 5.95 3.47
C ILE A 56 9.26 4.51 3.18
N GLY A 57 9.93 3.83 4.12
CA GLY A 57 10.48 2.49 3.93
C GLY A 57 9.45 1.37 3.73
N CYS A 58 8.17 1.61 4.00
CA CYS A 58 7.13 0.59 3.88
C CYS A 58 5.86 1.14 3.19
N GLY A 59 4.99 1.82 3.93
CA GLY A 59 3.66 2.20 3.46
C GLY A 59 3.67 3.11 2.23
N VAL A 60 4.55 4.12 2.21
CA VAL A 60 4.68 5.05 1.07
C VAL A 60 5.20 4.33 -0.16
N THR A 61 6.31 3.61 -0.01
CA THR A 61 6.94 2.86 -1.11
C THR A 61 6.02 1.79 -1.67
N THR A 62 5.27 1.09 -0.80
CA THR A 62 4.30 0.07 -1.23
C THR A 62 3.17 0.68 -2.06
N GLY A 63 2.52 1.73 -1.55
CA GLY A 63 1.38 2.34 -2.23
C GLY A 63 1.76 3.05 -3.53
N ILE A 64 2.73 3.95 -3.48
CA ILE A 64 3.19 4.69 -4.67
C ILE A 64 3.86 3.74 -5.67
N GLY A 65 4.65 2.78 -5.18
CA GLY A 65 5.34 1.80 -6.02
C GLY A 65 4.38 0.88 -6.76
N ALA A 66 3.29 0.45 -6.14
CA ALA A 66 2.23 -0.31 -6.81
C ALA A 66 1.68 0.44 -8.02
N VAL A 67 1.41 1.73 -7.87
CA VAL A 67 0.88 2.57 -8.95
C VAL A 67 1.92 2.84 -10.04
N ALA A 68 3.09 3.35 -9.65
CA ALA A 68 4.05 3.90 -10.60
C ALA A 68 4.92 2.83 -11.27
N PHE A 69 5.28 1.76 -10.54
CA PHE A 69 6.25 0.78 -11.01
C PHE A 69 5.64 -0.58 -11.33
N THR A 70 4.69 -1.05 -10.53
CA THR A 70 4.07 -2.36 -10.76
C THR A 70 2.99 -2.27 -11.82
N MET A 71 1.97 -1.47 -11.57
CA MET A 71 0.82 -1.33 -12.47
C MET A 71 1.08 -0.33 -13.61
N LYS A 72 2.04 0.58 -13.42
CA LYS A 72 2.37 1.62 -14.41
C LYS A 72 1.14 2.38 -14.89
N VAL A 73 0.36 2.84 -13.93
CA VAL A 73 -0.90 3.55 -14.18
C VAL A 73 -0.66 4.73 -15.11
N GLU A 74 -1.44 4.82 -16.17
CA GLU A 74 -1.30 5.84 -17.20
C GLU A 74 -2.03 7.14 -16.83
N PRO A 75 -1.52 8.30 -17.28
CA PRO A 75 -2.24 9.55 -17.13
C PRO A 75 -3.62 9.52 -17.80
N GLY A 76 -4.61 10.12 -17.17
CA GLY A 76 -5.98 10.12 -17.66
C GLY A 76 -6.85 8.95 -17.18
N SER A 77 -6.25 7.95 -16.54
CA SER A 77 -6.95 6.74 -16.07
C SER A 77 -7.95 7.01 -14.95
N THR A 78 -8.91 6.10 -14.84
CA THR A 78 -9.82 5.93 -13.70
C THR A 78 -9.30 4.82 -12.79
N VAL A 79 -9.15 5.12 -11.50
CA VAL A 79 -8.55 4.21 -10.50
C VAL A 79 -9.53 3.98 -9.35
N ALA A 80 -9.75 2.72 -8.96
CA ALA A 80 -10.49 2.37 -7.74
C ALA A 80 -9.53 1.86 -6.67
N VAL A 81 -9.72 2.32 -5.42
CA VAL A 81 -8.88 1.95 -4.27
C VAL A 81 -9.75 1.47 -3.13
N PHE A 82 -9.70 0.17 -2.84
CA PHE A 82 -10.43 -0.44 -1.74
C PHE A 82 -9.59 -0.41 -0.47
N GLY A 83 -10.08 0.27 0.56
CA GLY A 83 -9.40 0.48 1.83
C GLY A 83 -8.51 1.71 1.83
N LEU A 84 -8.89 2.72 2.63
CA LEU A 84 -8.23 4.02 2.76
C LEU A 84 -7.34 4.08 4.02
N GLY A 85 -6.63 3.00 4.28
CA GLY A 85 -5.58 2.92 5.28
C GLY A 85 -4.25 3.52 4.79
N GLY A 86 -3.17 3.24 5.50
CA GLY A 86 -1.84 3.78 5.15
C GLY A 86 -1.39 3.46 3.74
N ILE A 87 -1.63 2.23 3.25
CA ILE A 87 -1.28 1.83 1.88
C ILE A 87 -2.23 2.48 0.87
N GLY A 88 -3.55 2.37 1.08
CA GLY A 88 -4.54 2.93 0.15
C GLY A 88 -4.41 4.44 -0.04
N LEU A 89 -4.13 5.21 1.01
CA LEU A 89 -3.85 6.64 0.89
C LEU A 89 -2.61 6.91 0.02
N ASN A 90 -1.57 6.08 0.11
CA ASN A 90 -0.39 6.22 -0.75
C ASN A 90 -0.64 5.74 -2.18
N VAL A 91 -1.56 4.78 -2.40
CA VAL A 91 -2.05 4.45 -3.75
C VAL A 91 -2.79 5.65 -4.37
N ILE A 92 -3.68 6.30 -3.62
CA ILE A 92 -4.37 7.53 -4.07
C ILE A 92 -3.37 8.61 -4.44
N GLN A 93 -2.39 8.86 -3.56
CA GLN A 93 -1.33 9.83 -3.82
C GLN A 93 -0.52 9.47 -5.07
N GLY A 94 -0.15 8.20 -5.23
CA GLY A 94 0.53 7.69 -6.41
C GLY A 94 -0.27 7.89 -7.68
N ALA A 95 -1.56 7.54 -7.68
CA ALA A 95 -2.48 7.72 -8.81
C ALA A 95 -2.58 9.20 -9.21
N ARG A 96 -2.71 10.11 -8.23
CA ARG A 96 -2.66 11.55 -8.48
C ARG A 96 -1.33 11.99 -9.10
N MET A 97 -0.20 11.49 -8.58
CA MET A 97 1.15 11.85 -9.07
C MET A 97 1.38 11.45 -10.52
N VAL A 98 0.86 10.31 -10.95
CA VAL A 98 0.98 9.86 -12.35
C VAL A 98 -0.08 10.47 -13.28
N GLY A 99 -1.02 11.27 -12.76
CA GLY A 99 -2.00 11.99 -13.56
C GLY A 99 -3.29 11.23 -13.84
N ALA A 100 -3.69 10.29 -12.97
CA ALA A 100 -5.04 9.73 -13.02
C ALA A 100 -6.09 10.84 -12.86
N THR A 101 -7.15 10.80 -13.65
CA THR A 101 -8.17 11.87 -13.67
C THR A 101 -9.33 11.61 -12.74
N ARG A 102 -9.62 10.34 -12.45
CA ARG A 102 -10.64 9.93 -11.52
C ARG A 102 -10.09 8.90 -10.55
N ILE A 103 -10.20 9.18 -9.25
CA ILE A 103 -9.66 8.34 -8.19
C ILE A 103 -10.78 8.08 -7.18
N ILE A 104 -11.32 6.86 -7.22
CA ILE A 104 -12.47 6.43 -6.43
C ILE A 104 -11.94 5.68 -5.21
N GLY A 105 -12.18 6.23 -4.03
CA GLY A 105 -11.82 5.58 -2.77
C GLY A 105 -13.02 4.88 -2.14
N ILE A 106 -12.84 3.63 -1.73
CA ILE A 106 -13.87 2.79 -1.12
C ILE A 106 -13.45 2.44 0.31
N ASP A 107 -14.23 2.84 1.31
CA ASP A 107 -13.98 2.51 2.72
C ASP A 107 -15.29 2.49 3.52
N LEU A 108 -15.38 1.62 4.53
CA LEU A 108 -16.50 1.53 5.46
C LEU A 108 -16.54 2.71 6.44
N ASN A 109 -15.42 3.37 6.66
CA ASN A 109 -15.26 4.45 7.62
C ASN A 109 -15.29 5.82 6.93
N ASP A 110 -16.41 6.53 7.06
CA ASP A 110 -16.61 7.87 6.48
C ASP A 110 -15.57 8.91 6.93
N SER A 111 -14.94 8.71 8.11
CA SER A 111 -13.90 9.63 8.59
C SER A 111 -12.64 9.64 7.70
N ARG A 112 -12.47 8.61 6.85
CA ARG A 112 -11.37 8.53 5.90
C ARG A 112 -11.53 9.45 4.69
N LYS A 113 -12.76 9.91 4.41
CA LYS A 113 -13.06 10.72 3.25
C LYS A 113 -12.24 12.01 3.17
N GLU A 114 -12.17 12.74 4.28
CA GLU A 114 -11.49 14.04 4.30
C GLU A 114 -9.98 13.89 3.99
N ILE A 115 -9.30 12.99 4.67
CA ILE A 115 -7.87 12.79 4.46
C ILE A 115 -7.59 12.22 3.06
N ALA A 116 -8.40 11.29 2.57
CA ALA A 116 -8.25 10.74 1.24
C ALA A 116 -8.42 11.81 0.14
N THR A 117 -9.34 12.75 0.33
CA THR A 117 -9.52 13.90 -0.56
C THR A 117 -8.27 14.79 -0.58
N GLN A 118 -7.64 15.03 0.56
CA GLN A 118 -6.37 15.79 0.62
C GLN A 118 -5.24 15.07 -0.16
N PHE A 119 -5.24 13.73 -0.16
CA PHE A 119 -4.30 12.92 -0.93
C PHE A 119 -4.60 12.88 -2.44
N GLY A 120 -5.80 13.26 -2.85
CA GLY A 120 -6.18 13.40 -4.26
C GLY A 120 -7.33 12.52 -4.72
N MET A 121 -8.07 11.90 -3.79
CA MET A 121 -9.31 11.19 -4.11
C MET A 121 -10.35 12.15 -4.69
N THR A 122 -11.04 11.72 -5.75
CA THR A 122 -12.12 12.49 -6.39
C THR A 122 -13.50 12.07 -5.91
N ASP A 123 -13.71 10.77 -5.75
CA ASP A 123 -15.00 10.18 -5.39
C ASP A 123 -14.83 9.28 -4.17
N PHE A 124 -15.75 9.35 -3.20
CA PHE A 124 -15.77 8.48 -2.03
C PHE A 124 -17.02 7.60 -2.03
N ILE A 125 -16.85 6.31 -1.79
CA ILE A 125 -17.94 5.35 -1.67
C ILE A 125 -17.83 4.62 -0.34
N ASN A 126 -18.90 4.70 0.47
CA ASN A 126 -19.07 3.81 1.61
C ASN A 126 -19.93 2.61 1.18
N PRO A 127 -19.39 1.38 1.23
CA PRO A 127 -20.12 0.17 0.85
C PRO A 127 -21.45 -0.02 1.56
N ASN A 128 -21.59 0.49 2.78
CA ASN A 128 -22.85 0.41 3.53
C ASN A 128 -23.99 1.26 2.94
N ASN A 129 -23.67 2.20 2.07
CA ASN A 129 -24.63 3.15 1.49
C ASN A 129 -25.08 2.76 0.07
N VAL A 130 -24.56 1.64 -0.47
CA VAL A 130 -24.89 1.14 -1.81
C VAL A 130 -25.24 -0.34 -1.74
N GLU A 131 -26.11 -0.81 -2.61
CA GLU A 131 -26.55 -2.20 -2.64
C GLU A 131 -25.43 -3.13 -3.13
N ASN A 132 -24.74 -2.71 -4.19
CA ASN A 132 -23.59 -3.41 -4.76
C ASN A 132 -22.53 -2.38 -5.20
N VAL A 133 -21.33 -2.48 -4.64
CA VAL A 133 -20.23 -1.55 -4.92
C VAL A 133 -19.76 -1.65 -6.37
N VAL A 134 -19.70 -2.87 -6.92
CA VAL A 134 -19.24 -3.11 -8.29
C VAL A 134 -20.20 -2.49 -9.29
N ASP A 135 -21.49 -2.80 -9.17
CA ASP A 135 -22.53 -2.27 -10.05
C ASP A 135 -22.60 -0.74 -9.98
N TYR A 136 -22.51 -0.20 -8.76
CA TYR A 136 -22.50 1.25 -8.55
C TYR A 136 -21.32 1.93 -9.25
N ILE A 137 -20.10 1.36 -9.14
CA ILE A 137 -18.92 1.93 -9.80
C ILE A 137 -19.02 1.80 -11.32
N ILE A 138 -19.50 0.67 -11.84
CA ILE A 138 -19.73 0.47 -13.27
C ILE A 138 -20.71 1.54 -13.80
N ASP A 139 -21.77 1.82 -13.07
CA ASP A 139 -22.78 2.81 -13.46
C ASP A 139 -22.21 4.23 -13.51
N ILE A 140 -21.50 4.67 -12.46
CA ILE A 140 -20.95 6.02 -12.39
C ILE A 140 -19.74 6.26 -13.29
N THR A 141 -19.09 5.18 -13.78
CA THR A 141 -17.93 5.25 -14.68
C THR A 141 -18.27 4.95 -16.12
N GLY A 142 -19.44 4.35 -16.37
CA GLY A 142 -19.87 3.94 -17.70
C GLY A 142 -19.19 2.67 -18.21
N GLY A 143 -18.74 1.78 -17.30
CA GLY A 143 -18.19 0.48 -17.71
C GLY A 143 -17.16 -0.14 -16.78
N GLY A 144 -16.70 0.55 -15.75
CA GLY A 144 -15.68 0.07 -14.82
C GLY A 144 -14.51 1.03 -14.67
N VAL A 145 -13.37 0.52 -14.19
CA VAL A 145 -12.15 1.31 -13.97
C VAL A 145 -10.96 0.73 -14.73
N ASP A 146 -10.03 1.58 -15.11
CA ASP A 146 -8.79 1.13 -15.78
C ASP A 146 -7.90 0.33 -14.82
N TYR A 147 -7.85 0.72 -13.55
CA TYR A 147 -7.05 0.05 -12.51
C TYR A 147 -7.81 -0.05 -11.21
N SER A 148 -7.68 -1.19 -10.55
CA SER A 148 -8.20 -1.40 -9.20
C SER A 148 -7.10 -1.85 -8.24
N PHE A 149 -7.13 -1.32 -7.01
CA PHE A 149 -6.18 -1.65 -5.94
C PHE A 149 -6.94 -2.12 -4.71
N GLU A 150 -6.62 -3.32 -4.25
CA GLU A 150 -7.13 -3.88 -3.02
C GLU A 150 -6.10 -3.70 -1.91
N CYS A 151 -6.44 -2.93 -0.86
CA CYS A 151 -5.54 -2.54 0.23
C CYS A 151 -6.06 -2.97 1.62
N ILE A 152 -6.96 -3.96 1.69
CA ILE A 152 -7.59 -4.45 2.92
C ILE A 152 -7.07 -5.83 3.28
N GLY A 153 -6.89 -6.71 2.28
CA GLY A 153 -6.57 -8.12 2.44
C GLY A 153 -7.82 -9.00 2.65
N ASN A 154 -8.94 -8.65 2.03
CA ASN A 154 -10.20 -9.39 2.10
C ASN A 154 -10.52 -10.08 0.77
N VAL A 155 -10.77 -11.39 0.80
CA VAL A 155 -10.99 -12.21 -0.41
C VAL A 155 -12.20 -11.76 -1.23
N ASP A 156 -13.29 -11.37 -0.58
CA ASP A 156 -14.49 -10.90 -1.28
C ASP A 156 -14.25 -9.54 -1.95
N VAL A 157 -13.47 -8.66 -1.28
CA VAL A 157 -13.08 -7.38 -1.85
C VAL A 157 -12.08 -7.56 -3.00
N MET A 158 -11.17 -8.54 -2.91
CA MET A 158 -10.27 -8.90 -4.02
C MET A 158 -11.06 -9.31 -5.27
N ARG A 159 -12.16 -10.07 -5.09
CA ARG A 159 -13.05 -10.44 -6.19
C ARG A 159 -13.74 -9.21 -6.78
N GLN A 160 -14.29 -8.34 -5.95
CA GLN A 160 -14.92 -7.10 -6.39
C GLN A 160 -13.93 -6.21 -7.18
N ALA A 161 -12.70 -6.08 -6.69
CA ALA A 161 -11.67 -5.32 -7.36
C ALA A 161 -11.34 -5.91 -8.76
N LEU A 162 -11.30 -7.23 -8.86
CA LEU A 162 -11.08 -7.91 -10.13
C LEU A 162 -12.25 -7.70 -11.10
N GLU A 163 -13.49 -7.81 -10.63
CA GLU A 163 -14.71 -7.63 -11.44
C GLU A 163 -14.85 -6.21 -11.99
N LEU A 164 -14.32 -5.20 -11.28
CA LEU A 164 -14.33 -3.80 -11.69
C LEU A 164 -13.31 -3.45 -12.77
N SER A 165 -12.17 -4.15 -12.79
CA SER A 165 -11.04 -3.79 -13.65
C SER A 165 -11.29 -4.19 -15.09
N LEU A 166 -11.23 -3.23 -16.02
CA LEU A 166 -11.33 -3.46 -17.45
C LEU A 166 -10.16 -4.29 -18.01
N ILE A 167 -9.02 -4.33 -17.32
CA ILE A 167 -7.79 -5.00 -17.76
C ILE A 167 -7.50 -6.27 -16.94
N HIS A 168 -8.31 -6.63 -15.95
CA HIS A 168 -8.16 -7.81 -15.09
C HIS A 168 -6.77 -7.94 -14.41
N ILE A 169 -6.14 -6.84 -14.04
CA ILE A 169 -4.87 -6.84 -13.30
C ILE A 169 -5.13 -6.27 -11.91
N SER A 170 -5.20 -7.15 -10.92
CA SER A 170 -5.23 -6.77 -9.50
C SER A 170 -3.97 -7.28 -8.81
N GLU A 171 -3.31 -6.44 -8.02
CA GLU A 171 -2.25 -6.90 -7.12
C GLU A 171 -2.80 -7.04 -5.70
N PRO A 172 -3.02 -8.27 -5.19
CA PRO A 172 -3.40 -8.49 -3.82
C PRO A 172 -2.18 -8.31 -2.91
N THR A 173 -2.23 -7.37 -2.00
CA THR A 173 -1.30 -7.35 -0.86
C THR A 173 -1.66 -8.49 0.08
N ARG A 174 -1.09 -9.67 -0.15
CA ARG A 174 -1.33 -10.85 0.67
C ARG A 174 -0.75 -10.63 2.07
N ARG A 175 -1.60 -10.52 3.07
CA ARG A 175 -1.19 -10.89 4.43
C ARG A 175 -1.11 -12.42 4.48
N THR A 176 0.10 -12.97 4.52
CA THR A 176 0.30 -14.35 4.95
C THR A 176 -0.02 -14.43 6.44
N PRO A 177 -0.73 -15.48 6.89
CA PRO A 177 -1.00 -15.70 8.31
C PRO A 177 0.26 -15.95 9.11
#